data_ba168c2feb2b83cfc0fc1c4e93058a04
#
_entry.id   ba168c2feb2b83cfc0fc1c4e93058a04
#
_cell.length_a   1.000
_cell.length_b   1.000
_cell.length_c   1.000
_cell.angle_alpha   90.00
_cell.angle_beta   90.00
_cell.angle_gamma   90.00
#
_symmetry.space_group_name_H-M   'P 1'
#
loop_
_entity.id
_entity.type
_entity.pdbx_description
1 polymer ?
#
loop_
_entity_poly.entity_id
_entity_poly.type
_entity_poly.pdbx_seq_one_letter_code
_entity_poly.pdbx_strand_id
1 'polypeptide(L)'
;MLRFGLLFLLFSALLHAETCACTIPVFRYALDRWESDRFQLVLPSSTSKNTELTDLLRPLRANGKANLDISTSKDSALTQAELHDSKSPETILWSAPLDKAALDALLDSPGRKQIAERILAGESIVWVIVDDGKPESQPEIERIEKRLKFLEQVAALPIQDPNDPDSQLGPGPALMLKFTTLRLRADDPAEKLLISMLAGPKGRIDSSQSFAAAVFGRGRVLGSWNLQKLDDTSLEEACMFLVGRCSCRMKNENPGWDILMNVDWPKALEASGEKKASPVLEAPKAAVAQPESVVTHSEPAGESPSHEIAQGRVLLISASLLLAVVAFLLRKKA
;
A
#
# COMPACT_ATOMS: atom_id res chain seq x y z
N MET A 1 24.53 -45.13 15.95
CA MET A 1 23.11 -44.96 15.55
C MET A 1 22.39 -43.87 16.35
N LEU A 2 22.58 -43.77 17.68
CA LEU A 2 21.90 -42.76 18.51
C LEU A 2 22.22 -41.28 18.15
N ARG A 3 23.47 -40.97 17.72
CA ARG A 3 23.88 -39.62 17.32
C ARG A 3 23.28 -39.15 15.99
N PHE A 4 22.97 -40.05 15.08
CA PHE A 4 22.31 -39.71 13.81
C PHE A 4 20.81 -39.42 13.99
N GLY A 5 20.15 -40.14 14.91
CA GLY A 5 18.74 -39.88 15.24
C GLY A 5 18.51 -38.53 15.90
N LEU A 6 19.44 -38.10 16.76
CA LEU A 6 19.36 -36.78 17.43
C LEU A 6 19.56 -35.61 16.45
N LEU A 7 20.46 -35.78 15.47
CA LEU A 7 20.70 -34.77 14.42
C LEU A 7 19.49 -34.63 13.49
N PHE A 8 18.81 -35.73 13.18
CA PHE A 8 17.61 -35.72 12.34
C PHE A 8 16.41 -35.09 13.05
N LEU A 9 16.26 -35.32 14.35
CA LEU A 9 15.23 -34.68 15.17
C LEU A 9 15.47 -33.17 15.33
N LEU A 10 16.71 -32.73 15.50
CA LEU A 10 17.07 -31.31 15.51
C LEU A 10 16.85 -30.63 14.16
N PHE A 11 17.10 -31.30 13.07
CA PHE A 11 16.86 -30.77 11.72
C PHE A 11 15.37 -30.71 11.38
N SER A 12 14.56 -31.66 11.85
CA SER A 12 13.10 -31.61 11.71
C SER A 12 12.47 -30.49 12.51
N ALA A 13 13.01 -30.15 13.69
CA ALA A 13 12.52 -29.06 14.52
C ALA A 13 12.80 -27.68 13.90
N LEU A 14 13.87 -27.55 13.11
CA LEU A 14 14.24 -26.31 12.39
C LEU A 14 13.37 -26.05 11.14
N LEU A 15 12.65 -27.06 10.63
CA LEU A 15 11.76 -26.93 9.47
C LEU A 15 10.35 -26.46 9.81
N HIS A 16 10.01 -26.33 11.07
CA HIS A 16 8.73 -25.77 11.55
C HIS A 16 8.90 -24.30 11.98
N ALA A 17 9.72 -23.51 11.26
CA ALA A 17 9.51 -22.08 11.26
C ALA A 17 8.15 -21.85 10.58
N GLU A 18 7.07 -21.88 11.36
CA GLU A 18 5.79 -21.35 10.95
C GLU A 18 6.06 -19.92 10.52
N THR A 19 6.10 -19.71 9.21
CA THR A 19 6.03 -18.36 8.67
C THR A 19 4.67 -17.83 9.08
N CYS A 20 4.61 -17.16 10.22
CA CYS A 20 3.44 -16.42 10.68
C CYS A 20 3.13 -15.37 9.60
N ALA A 21 2.45 -15.81 8.56
CA ALA A 21 1.99 -14.94 7.49
C ALA A 21 0.75 -14.22 8.03
N CYS A 22 0.94 -12.97 8.47
CA CYS A 22 -0.13 -12.06 8.82
C CYS A 22 -1.22 -12.11 7.73
N THR A 23 -2.49 -12.30 8.11
CA THR A 23 -3.60 -12.36 7.15
C THR A 23 -4.11 -10.97 6.77
N ILE A 24 -3.57 -9.91 7.36
CA ILE A 24 -3.94 -8.53 7.01
C ILE A 24 -3.41 -8.23 5.60
N PRO A 25 -4.24 -7.69 4.69
CA PRO A 25 -3.79 -7.22 3.38
C PRO A 25 -2.72 -6.13 3.49
N VAL A 26 -1.80 -6.07 2.51
CA VAL A 26 -0.71 -5.09 2.51
C VAL A 26 -1.21 -3.66 2.66
N PHE A 27 -2.26 -3.26 1.91
CA PHE A 27 -2.80 -1.91 2.00
C PHE A 27 -3.29 -1.55 3.40
N ARG A 28 -3.92 -2.50 4.09
CA ARG A 28 -4.44 -2.31 5.43
C ARG A 28 -3.33 -2.35 6.48
N TYR A 29 -2.38 -3.27 6.34
CA TYR A 29 -1.20 -3.32 7.21
C TYR A 29 -0.40 -2.01 7.14
N ALA A 30 -0.24 -1.45 5.95
CA ALA A 30 0.39 -0.15 5.75
C ALA A 30 -0.36 0.98 6.47
N LEU A 31 -1.70 0.99 6.40
CA LEU A 31 -2.54 1.98 7.09
C LEU A 31 -2.42 1.88 8.62
N ASP A 32 -2.42 0.66 9.15
CA ASP A 32 -2.42 0.42 10.58
C ASP A 32 -1.04 0.61 11.22
N ARG A 33 0.03 0.18 10.53
CA ARG A 33 1.34 -0.09 11.15
C ARG A 33 2.52 0.69 10.58
N TRP A 34 2.46 1.14 9.31
CA TRP A 34 3.60 1.83 8.72
C TRP A 34 3.51 3.33 8.98
N GLU A 35 4.53 3.87 9.60
CA GLU A 35 4.68 5.33 9.69
C GLU A 35 5.13 5.90 8.35
N SER A 36 4.62 7.08 8.00
CA SER A 36 5.01 7.77 6.78
C SER A 36 6.45 8.30 6.90
N ASP A 37 7.22 8.19 5.81
CA ASP A 37 8.55 8.80 5.74
C ASP A 37 8.42 10.32 5.83
N ARG A 38 9.37 10.97 6.49
CA ARG A 38 9.30 12.39 6.78
C ARG A 38 10.06 13.20 5.74
N PHE A 39 9.38 14.16 5.15
CA PHE A 39 9.97 15.18 4.28
C PHE A 39 10.72 16.21 5.13
N GLN A 40 11.68 16.94 4.52
CA GLN A 40 12.45 17.98 5.19
C GLN A 40 12.10 19.35 4.59
N LEU A 41 11.52 20.24 5.38
CA LEU A 41 11.37 21.64 5.04
C LEU A 41 12.55 22.41 5.62
N VAL A 42 13.46 22.83 4.76
CA VAL A 42 14.65 23.60 5.11
C VAL A 42 14.38 25.08 4.93
N LEU A 43 14.50 25.86 5.99
CA LEU A 43 14.23 27.28 6.01
C LEU A 43 15.53 28.11 5.91
N PRO A 44 15.49 29.28 5.29
CA PRO A 44 16.62 30.23 5.34
C PRO A 44 16.95 30.62 6.79
N SER A 45 18.20 30.92 7.06
CA SER A 45 18.65 31.39 8.40
C SER A 45 17.95 32.71 8.81
N SER A 46 17.57 33.54 7.84
CA SER A 46 16.80 34.78 8.07
C SER A 46 15.40 34.54 8.65
N THR A 47 14.82 33.34 8.48
CA THR A 47 13.49 32.97 8.99
C THR A 47 13.41 33.09 10.52
N SER A 48 14.49 32.81 11.24
CA SER A 48 14.53 32.91 12.71
C SER A 48 14.31 34.35 13.24
N LYS A 49 14.53 35.35 12.40
CA LYS A 49 14.32 36.76 12.72
C LYS A 49 12.88 37.25 12.38
N ASN A 50 12.11 36.42 11.66
CA ASN A 50 10.72 36.74 11.30
C ASN A 50 9.77 36.11 12.33
N THR A 51 9.23 36.93 13.24
CA THR A 51 8.34 36.49 14.30
C THR A 51 7.05 35.89 13.75
N GLU A 52 6.45 36.52 12.72
CA GLU A 52 5.19 36.06 12.10
C GLU A 52 5.36 34.65 11.53
N LEU A 53 6.44 34.41 10.80
CA LEU A 53 6.74 33.09 10.22
C LEU A 53 7.06 32.06 11.31
N THR A 54 7.74 32.47 12.38
CA THR A 54 8.03 31.60 13.52
C THR A 54 6.76 31.15 14.22
N ASP A 55 5.78 32.07 14.40
CA ASP A 55 4.48 31.78 15.02
C ASP A 55 3.63 30.87 14.10
N LEU A 56 3.67 31.08 12.80
CA LEU A 56 3.01 30.23 11.81
C LEU A 56 3.53 28.80 11.82
N LEU A 57 4.83 28.61 12.02
CA LEU A 57 5.47 27.29 12.03
C LEU A 57 5.38 26.55 13.37
N ARG A 58 5.05 27.26 14.46
CA ARG A 58 5.00 26.69 15.82
C ARG A 58 4.05 25.49 15.94
N PRO A 59 2.80 25.51 15.44
CA PRO A 59 1.89 24.37 15.51
C PRO A 59 2.42 23.14 14.77
N LEU A 60 3.11 23.33 13.64
CA LEU A 60 3.66 22.23 12.85
C LEU A 60 4.81 21.54 13.58
N ARG A 61 5.66 22.32 14.27
CA ARG A 61 6.76 21.80 15.09
C ARG A 61 6.27 21.08 16.34
N ALA A 62 5.16 21.56 16.93
CA ALA A 62 4.64 21.02 18.19
C ALA A 62 3.74 19.79 18.01
N ASN A 63 2.93 19.74 16.95
CA ASN A 63 1.82 18.79 16.81
C ASN A 63 1.85 18.00 15.49
N GLY A 64 2.96 17.90 14.85
CA GLY A 64 3.31 17.11 13.66
C GLY A 64 2.24 16.24 12.97
N LYS A 65 1.10 16.86 12.53
CA LYS A 65 0.10 16.11 11.75
C LYS A 65 0.65 15.69 10.38
N ALA A 66 1.46 16.58 9.79
CA ALA A 66 2.12 16.30 8.54
C ALA A 66 3.36 15.43 8.76
N ASN A 67 3.65 14.54 7.82
CA ASN A 67 4.91 13.80 7.79
C ASN A 67 6.07 14.72 7.31
N LEU A 68 6.32 15.78 8.07
CA LEU A 68 7.22 16.89 7.75
C LEU A 68 8.10 17.23 8.95
N ASP A 69 9.40 17.31 8.74
CA ASP A 69 10.36 17.91 9.67
C ASP A 69 10.76 19.29 9.18
N ILE A 70 10.94 20.22 10.13
CA ILE A 70 11.29 21.60 9.82
C ILE A 70 12.63 21.93 10.44
N SER A 71 13.59 22.28 9.61
CA SER A 71 14.93 22.70 10.02
C SER A 71 15.26 24.10 9.49
N THR A 72 16.29 24.72 10.06
CA THR A 72 16.82 26.00 9.58
C THR A 72 18.22 25.78 9.05
N SER A 73 18.48 26.21 7.82
CA SER A 73 19.78 26.09 7.18
C SER A 73 20.84 26.90 7.95
N LYS A 74 22.03 26.35 8.03
CA LYS A 74 23.24 27.09 8.44
C LYS A 74 23.89 27.86 7.29
N ASP A 75 23.52 27.53 6.05
CA ASP A 75 24.01 28.19 4.86
C ASP A 75 23.29 29.54 4.70
N SER A 76 24.07 30.62 4.74
CA SER A 76 23.57 31.98 4.53
C SER A 76 23.19 32.28 3.07
N ALA A 77 23.58 31.43 2.12
CA ALA A 77 23.22 31.56 0.72
C ALA A 77 21.80 31.12 0.43
N LEU A 78 21.20 30.31 1.29
CA LEU A 78 19.80 29.90 1.14
C LEU A 78 18.87 31.07 1.40
N THR A 79 18.15 31.50 0.36
CA THR A 79 17.22 32.66 0.41
C THR A 79 15.74 32.30 0.40
N GLN A 80 15.41 31.06 0.00
CA GLN A 80 14.05 30.53 -0.08
C GLN A 80 13.91 29.28 0.78
N ALA A 81 12.68 28.95 1.18
CA ALA A 81 12.42 27.68 1.81
C ALA A 81 12.41 26.54 0.77
N GLU A 82 12.93 25.39 1.15
CA GLU A 82 13.05 24.23 0.27
C GLU A 82 12.41 23.01 0.91
N LEU A 83 11.58 22.29 0.14
CA LEU A 83 11.07 20.97 0.53
C LEU A 83 11.91 19.90 -0.16
N HIS A 84 12.55 19.08 0.64
CA HIS A 84 13.37 17.96 0.19
C HIS A 84 12.61 16.65 0.26
N ASP A 85 12.88 15.77 -0.71
CA ASP A 85 12.29 14.44 -0.78
C ASP A 85 12.70 13.57 0.41
N SER A 86 11.79 12.75 0.90
CA SER A 86 12.01 11.88 2.07
C SER A 86 12.99 10.73 1.83
N LYS A 87 13.10 10.24 0.59
CA LYS A 87 14.00 9.15 0.18
C LYS A 87 15.28 9.63 -0.47
N SER A 88 15.26 10.82 -1.05
CA SER A 88 16.37 11.45 -1.76
C SER A 88 16.55 12.89 -1.28
N PRO A 89 17.14 13.10 -0.09
CA PRO A 89 17.22 14.44 0.52
C PRO A 89 17.95 15.50 -0.35
N GLU A 90 18.72 15.06 -1.33
CA GLU A 90 19.35 15.93 -2.33
C GLU A 90 18.36 16.44 -3.39
N THR A 91 17.16 15.85 -3.47
CA THR A 91 16.12 16.25 -4.43
C THR A 91 15.21 17.29 -3.81
N ILE A 92 15.22 18.50 -4.40
CA ILE A 92 14.32 19.58 -4.01
C ILE A 92 13.02 19.43 -4.81
N LEU A 93 11.92 19.19 -4.13
CA LEU A 93 10.59 19.04 -4.72
C LEU A 93 9.89 20.38 -4.90
N TRP A 94 10.22 21.34 -4.03
CA TRP A 94 9.62 22.66 -4.05
C TRP A 94 10.59 23.68 -3.44
N SER A 95 10.63 24.88 -4.00
CA SER A 95 11.38 26.02 -3.48
C SER A 95 10.64 27.32 -3.76
N ALA A 96 10.38 28.12 -2.73
CA ALA A 96 9.78 29.44 -2.83
C ALA A 96 9.98 30.28 -1.54
N PRO A 97 9.73 31.59 -1.55
CA PRO A 97 9.52 32.37 -0.34
C PRO A 97 8.38 31.76 0.46
N LEU A 98 8.58 31.64 1.78
CA LEU A 98 7.57 31.03 2.65
C LEU A 98 6.72 32.13 3.31
N ASP A 99 5.45 32.14 2.98
CA ASP A 99 4.40 32.88 3.65
C ASP A 99 3.26 31.92 4.02
N LYS A 100 2.16 32.43 4.58
CA LYS A 100 1.01 31.62 4.97
C LYS A 100 0.40 30.89 3.75
N ALA A 101 0.25 31.55 2.64
CA ALA A 101 -0.37 30.96 1.44
C ALA A 101 0.50 29.85 0.84
N ALA A 102 1.81 30.08 0.73
CA ALA A 102 2.78 29.10 0.29
C ALA A 102 2.82 27.89 1.24
N LEU A 103 2.76 28.11 2.57
CA LEU A 103 2.72 27.04 3.54
C LEU A 103 1.44 26.20 3.46
N ASP A 104 0.28 26.86 3.36
CA ASP A 104 -1.01 26.18 3.21
C ASP A 104 -1.02 25.30 1.93
N ALA A 105 -0.53 25.81 0.81
CA ALA A 105 -0.42 25.07 -0.46
C ALA A 105 0.63 23.93 -0.38
N LEU A 106 1.71 24.13 0.36
CA LEU A 106 2.72 23.09 0.58
C LEU A 106 2.15 21.95 1.40
N LEU A 107 1.40 22.26 2.45
CA LEU A 107 0.87 21.25 3.40
C LEU A 107 -0.28 20.45 2.80
N ASP A 108 -1.08 21.04 1.92
CA ASP A 108 -2.31 20.40 1.45
C ASP A 108 -2.67 20.80 0.01
N SER A 109 -3.50 19.95 -0.62
CA SER A 109 -4.12 20.20 -1.92
C SER A 109 -5.46 19.47 -2.02
N PRO A 110 -6.36 19.86 -2.94
CA PRO A 110 -7.62 19.14 -3.15
C PRO A 110 -7.42 17.64 -3.40
N GLY A 111 -6.42 17.25 -4.19
CA GLY A 111 -6.10 15.86 -4.47
C GLY A 111 -5.65 15.10 -3.23
N ARG A 112 -4.76 15.69 -2.40
CA ARG A 112 -4.31 15.05 -1.14
C ARG A 112 -5.45 14.85 -0.15
N LYS A 113 -6.39 15.82 -0.04
CA LYS A 113 -7.60 15.68 0.77
C LYS A 113 -8.46 14.53 0.28
N GLN A 114 -8.74 14.45 -1.00
CA GLN A 114 -9.53 13.37 -1.58
C GLN A 114 -8.87 12.00 -1.39
N ILE A 115 -7.55 11.88 -1.51
CA ILE A 115 -6.82 10.63 -1.22
C ILE A 115 -7.04 10.23 0.24
N ALA A 116 -6.84 11.15 1.20
CA ALA A 116 -7.05 10.86 2.62
C ALA A 116 -8.51 10.47 2.93
N GLU A 117 -9.48 11.20 2.41
CA GLU A 117 -10.91 10.94 2.59
C GLU A 117 -11.30 9.54 2.09
N ARG A 118 -10.83 9.13 0.92
CA ARG A 118 -11.10 7.83 0.33
C ARG A 118 -10.48 6.68 1.13
N ILE A 119 -9.22 6.82 1.54
CA ILE A 119 -8.54 5.85 2.39
C ILE A 119 -9.29 5.70 3.73
N LEU A 120 -9.68 6.80 4.36
CA LEU A 120 -10.45 6.81 5.61
C LEU A 120 -11.91 6.33 5.43
N ALA A 121 -12.44 6.34 4.22
CA ALA A 121 -13.71 5.69 3.86
C ALA A 121 -13.56 4.17 3.68
N GLY A 122 -12.35 3.62 3.70
CA GLY A 122 -12.05 2.21 3.58
C GLY A 122 -11.68 1.74 2.18
N GLU A 123 -11.45 2.66 1.24
CA GLU A 123 -10.97 2.30 -0.10
C GLU A 123 -9.57 1.68 -0.01
N SER A 124 -9.39 0.52 -0.65
CA SER A 124 -8.16 -0.26 -0.55
C SER A 124 -7.00 0.39 -1.28
N ILE A 125 -7.28 0.89 -2.48
CA ILE A 125 -6.31 1.51 -3.37
C ILE A 125 -6.98 2.70 -4.07
N VAL A 126 -6.31 3.86 -4.03
CA VAL A 126 -6.69 5.04 -4.80
C VAL A 126 -5.72 5.15 -5.98
N TRP A 127 -6.19 4.83 -7.17
CA TRP A 127 -5.44 5.03 -8.41
C TRP A 127 -5.53 6.49 -8.83
N VAL A 128 -4.45 7.23 -8.62
CA VAL A 128 -4.38 8.64 -9.04
C VAL A 128 -3.90 8.69 -10.49
N ILE A 129 -4.75 9.18 -11.37
CA ILE A 129 -4.48 9.32 -12.79
C ILE A 129 -4.19 10.79 -13.06
N VAL A 130 -2.96 11.09 -13.43
CA VAL A 130 -2.54 12.41 -13.89
C VAL A 130 -2.75 12.48 -15.41
N ASP A 131 -3.66 13.34 -15.84
CA ASP A 131 -4.11 13.47 -17.23
C ASP A 131 -3.53 14.74 -17.85
N ASP A 132 -2.79 14.60 -18.95
CA ASP A 132 -2.22 15.72 -19.71
C ASP A 132 -3.24 16.38 -20.67
N GLY A 133 -4.49 15.86 -20.68
CA GLY A 133 -5.60 16.38 -21.48
C GLY A 133 -5.55 16.00 -22.95
N LYS A 134 -4.63 15.14 -23.37
CA LYS A 134 -4.55 14.67 -24.74
C LYS A 134 -5.61 13.63 -25.06
N PRO A 135 -6.20 13.65 -26.27
CA PRO A 135 -7.20 12.67 -26.68
C PRO A 135 -6.72 11.22 -26.58
N GLU A 136 -5.42 10.97 -26.77
CA GLU A 136 -4.80 9.64 -26.72
C GLU A 136 -4.81 9.02 -25.32
N SER A 137 -4.89 9.85 -24.28
CA SER A 137 -4.92 9.38 -22.88
C SER A 137 -6.29 8.84 -22.48
N GLN A 138 -7.38 9.33 -23.07
CA GLN A 138 -8.74 8.97 -22.65
C GLN A 138 -9.09 7.47 -22.79
N PRO A 139 -8.77 6.79 -23.93
CA PRO A 139 -9.04 5.36 -24.06
C PRO A 139 -8.31 4.52 -23.00
N GLU A 140 -7.07 4.90 -22.65
CA GLU A 140 -6.29 4.19 -21.62
C GLU A 140 -6.88 4.39 -20.22
N ILE A 141 -7.35 5.60 -19.92
CA ILE A 141 -8.02 5.88 -18.65
C ILE A 141 -9.28 5.01 -18.52
N GLU A 142 -10.12 4.95 -19.55
CA GLU A 142 -11.34 4.13 -19.57
C GLU A 142 -11.01 2.64 -19.45
N ARG A 143 -9.95 2.15 -20.09
CA ARG A 143 -9.47 0.78 -19.97
C ARG A 143 -9.09 0.46 -18.53
N ILE A 144 -8.29 1.33 -17.89
CA ILE A 144 -7.86 1.17 -16.50
C ILE A 144 -9.08 1.14 -15.57
N GLU A 145 -10.01 2.08 -15.69
CA GLU A 145 -11.21 2.13 -14.86
C GLU A 145 -12.08 0.88 -15.01
N LYS A 146 -12.25 0.40 -16.23
CA LYS A 146 -12.97 -0.85 -16.51
C LYS A 146 -12.26 -2.06 -15.91
N ARG A 147 -10.94 -2.14 -16.05
CA ARG A 147 -10.15 -3.25 -15.48
C ARG A 147 -10.19 -3.26 -13.96
N LEU A 148 -10.08 -2.11 -13.31
CA LEU A 148 -10.19 -2.02 -11.85
C LEU A 148 -11.54 -2.50 -11.33
N LYS A 149 -12.65 -2.14 -12.00
CA LYS A 149 -13.99 -2.65 -11.67
C LYS A 149 -14.10 -4.17 -11.83
N PHE A 150 -13.47 -4.74 -12.85
CA PHE A 150 -13.40 -6.19 -13.03
C PHE A 150 -12.60 -6.84 -11.88
N LEU A 151 -11.43 -6.29 -11.53
CA LEU A 151 -10.59 -6.83 -10.47
C LEU A 151 -11.29 -6.80 -9.10
N GLU A 152 -12.10 -5.78 -8.80
CA GLU A 152 -12.95 -5.76 -7.58
C GLU A 152 -13.91 -6.94 -7.50
N GLN A 153 -14.37 -7.46 -8.63
CA GLN A 153 -15.35 -8.56 -8.67
C GLN A 153 -14.68 -9.94 -8.53
N VAL A 154 -13.43 -10.08 -8.98
CA VAL A 154 -12.74 -11.38 -9.03
C VAL A 154 -11.70 -11.56 -7.94
N ALA A 155 -11.19 -10.48 -7.37
CA ALA A 155 -10.24 -10.55 -6.26
C ALA A 155 -10.95 -10.84 -4.93
N ALA A 156 -10.23 -11.44 -4.00
CA ALA A 156 -10.72 -11.72 -2.66
C ALA A 156 -9.71 -11.25 -1.61
N LEU A 157 -10.21 -10.70 -0.51
CA LEU A 157 -9.38 -10.38 0.63
C LEU A 157 -9.02 -11.66 1.41
N PRO A 158 -7.85 -11.74 2.03
CA PRO A 158 -7.50 -12.83 2.92
C PRO A 158 -8.52 -12.98 4.06
N ILE A 159 -8.86 -14.20 4.40
CA ILE A 159 -9.73 -14.49 5.54
C ILE A 159 -8.97 -14.09 6.80
N GLN A 160 -9.61 -13.25 7.63
CA GLN A 160 -9.04 -12.80 8.89
C GLN A 160 -9.27 -13.86 9.96
N ASP A 161 -8.22 -14.25 10.71
CA ASP A 161 -8.35 -15.12 11.89
C ASP A 161 -8.47 -14.23 13.14
N PRO A 162 -9.64 -14.24 13.82
CA PRO A 162 -9.84 -13.46 15.03
C PRO A 162 -8.98 -13.94 16.23
N ASN A 163 -8.45 -15.16 16.17
CA ASN A 163 -7.61 -15.73 17.23
C ASN A 163 -6.12 -15.49 16.99
N ASP A 164 -5.72 -15.05 15.81
CA ASP A 164 -4.34 -14.69 15.49
C ASP A 164 -4.04 -13.25 15.92
N PRO A 165 -3.21 -13.02 16.94
CA PRO A 165 -2.85 -11.66 17.38
C PRO A 165 -2.22 -10.81 16.29
N ASP A 166 -1.51 -11.44 15.35
CA ASP A 166 -0.84 -10.76 14.25
C ASP A 166 -1.80 -10.34 13.14
N SER A 167 -3.00 -10.92 13.11
CA SER A 167 -4.08 -10.61 12.16
C SER A 167 -5.11 -9.63 12.73
N GLN A 168 -4.87 -9.06 13.91
CA GLN A 168 -5.76 -8.04 14.47
C GLN A 168 -5.63 -6.72 13.72
N LEU A 169 -6.78 -6.21 13.23
CA LEU A 169 -6.85 -4.90 12.58
C LEU A 169 -6.71 -3.79 13.63
N GLY A 170 -5.97 -2.73 13.27
CA GLY A 170 -5.94 -1.50 14.04
C GLY A 170 -7.27 -0.73 13.95
N PRO A 171 -7.39 0.38 14.70
CA PRO A 171 -8.53 1.29 14.58
C PRO A 171 -8.62 1.80 13.14
N GLY A 172 -9.85 2.10 12.68
CA GLY A 172 -10.03 2.63 11.34
C GLY A 172 -11.24 2.07 10.60
N PRO A 173 -11.33 2.32 9.29
CA PRO A 173 -12.47 1.87 8.48
C PRO A 173 -12.52 0.34 8.41
N ALA A 174 -13.69 -0.22 8.06
CA ALA A 174 -13.77 -1.65 7.81
C ALA A 174 -12.88 -2.05 6.65
N LEU A 175 -12.44 -3.28 6.72
CA LEU A 175 -11.75 -3.91 5.62
C LEU A 175 -12.69 -4.06 4.43
N MET A 176 -12.40 -3.40 3.32
CA MET A 176 -13.16 -3.47 2.08
C MET A 176 -12.21 -3.75 0.92
N LEU A 177 -12.71 -4.43 -0.10
CA LEU A 177 -12.06 -4.54 -1.38
C LEU A 177 -12.66 -3.50 -2.31
N LYS A 178 -11.98 -2.37 -2.50
CA LYS A 178 -12.44 -1.30 -3.35
C LYS A 178 -11.28 -0.56 -4.01
N PHE A 179 -11.29 -0.50 -5.33
CA PHE A 179 -10.32 0.23 -6.13
C PHE A 179 -11.00 1.44 -6.75
N THR A 180 -10.47 2.63 -6.52
CA THR A 180 -11.05 3.86 -7.06
C THR A 180 -10.03 4.64 -7.87
N THR A 181 -10.53 5.49 -8.75
CA THR A 181 -9.70 6.40 -9.55
C THR A 181 -9.92 7.85 -9.11
N LEU A 182 -8.85 8.59 -8.96
CA LEU A 182 -8.84 10.04 -8.79
C LEU A 182 -8.11 10.66 -9.98
N ARG A 183 -8.82 11.48 -10.77
CA ARG A 183 -8.20 12.18 -11.91
C ARG A 183 -7.70 13.54 -11.47
N LEU A 184 -6.46 13.85 -11.82
CA LEU A 184 -5.83 15.15 -11.65
C LEU A 184 -5.40 15.66 -13.02
N ARG A 185 -5.55 16.95 -13.25
CA ARG A 185 -5.00 17.58 -14.46
C ARG A 185 -3.50 17.84 -14.27
N ALA A 186 -2.68 17.48 -15.24
CA ALA A 186 -1.23 17.67 -15.18
C ALA A 186 -0.83 19.16 -15.10
N ASP A 187 -1.68 20.05 -15.61
CA ASP A 187 -1.47 21.51 -15.63
C ASP A 187 -2.09 22.25 -14.42
N ASP A 188 -2.70 21.53 -13.47
CA ASP A 188 -3.30 22.17 -12.30
C ASP A 188 -2.21 22.67 -11.33
N PRO A 189 -2.08 23.99 -11.15
CA PRO A 189 -1.05 24.55 -10.27
C PRO A 189 -1.24 24.15 -8.79
N ALA A 190 -2.47 23.86 -8.34
CA ALA A 190 -2.76 23.44 -6.98
C ALA A 190 -2.23 22.03 -6.69
N GLU A 191 -2.09 21.20 -7.72
CA GLU A 191 -1.65 19.80 -7.60
C GLU A 191 -0.19 19.59 -8.02
N LYS A 192 0.52 20.62 -8.44
CA LYS A 192 1.90 20.53 -8.97
C LYS A 192 2.82 19.76 -8.02
N LEU A 193 2.77 20.04 -6.72
CA LEU A 193 3.60 19.35 -5.73
C LEU A 193 3.17 17.89 -5.58
N LEU A 194 1.86 17.60 -5.50
CA LEU A 194 1.36 16.24 -5.43
C LEU A 194 1.77 15.43 -6.67
N ILE A 195 1.59 16.01 -7.87
CA ILE A 195 1.97 15.37 -9.14
C ILE A 195 3.47 15.03 -9.16
N SER A 196 4.32 15.96 -8.70
CA SER A 196 5.76 15.70 -8.59
C SER A 196 6.07 14.53 -7.64
N MET A 197 5.44 14.48 -6.46
CA MET A 197 5.61 13.37 -5.52
C MET A 197 5.07 12.03 -6.07
N LEU A 198 3.92 12.05 -6.77
CA LEU A 198 3.34 10.86 -7.39
C LEU A 198 4.23 10.30 -8.51
N ALA A 199 4.90 11.17 -9.29
CA ALA A 199 5.85 10.73 -10.31
C ALA A 199 7.03 9.94 -9.74
N GLY A 200 7.30 10.10 -8.45
CA GLY A 200 8.31 9.36 -7.71
C GLY A 200 9.72 9.91 -7.80
N PRO A 201 10.71 9.16 -7.33
CA PRO A 201 12.10 9.60 -7.34
C PRO A 201 12.56 10.03 -8.73
N LYS A 202 13.44 11.03 -8.79
CA LYS A 202 13.93 11.64 -10.03
C LYS A 202 14.29 10.61 -11.11
N GLY A 203 13.75 10.78 -12.30
CA GLY A 203 13.98 9.90 -13.46
C GLY A 203 13.05 8.68 -13.54
N ARG A 204 12.11 8.48 -12.60
CA ARG A 204 11.20 7.34 -12.63
C ARG A 204 10.05 7.53 -13.64
N ILE A 205 9.36 8.68 -13.59
CA ILE A 205 8.30 9.05 -14.52
C ILE A 205 8.48 10.51 -14.93
N ASP A 206 8.25 10.80 -16.20
CA ASP A 206 8.14 12.15 -16.71
C ASP A 206 6.74 12.70 -16.35
N SER A 207 6.67 13.62 -15.39
CA SER A 207 5.43 14.22 -14.92
C SER A 207 4.71 15.11 -15.93
N SER A 208 5.34 15.39 -17.09
CA SER A 208 4.72 16.10 -18.21
C SER A 208 3.84 15.21 -19.10
N GLN A 209 3.91 13.90 -18.91
CA GLN A 209 3.11 12.90 -19.61
C GLN A 209 2.02 12.35 -18.70
N SER A 210 0.95 11.84 -19.29
CA SER A 210 -0.08 11.14 -18.51
C SER A 210 0.47 9.88 -17.87
N PHE A 211 0.19 9.71 -16.58
CA PHE A 211 0.60 8.55 -15.81
C PHE A 211 -0.43 8.16 -14.73
N ALA A 212 -0.34 6.97 -14.21
CA ALA A 212 -1.14 6.50 -13.09
C ALA A 212 -0.25 6.08 -11.93
N ALA A 213 -0.68 6.36 -10.70
CA ALA A 213 0.00 6.00 -9.47
C ALA A 213 -0.96 5.27 -8.51
N ALA A 214 -0.53 4.16 -7.93
CA ALA A 214 -1.32 3.40 -6.96
C ALA A 214 -1.02 3.88 -5.53
N VAL A 215 -1.97 4.56 -4.89
CA VAL A 215 -1.81 5.13 -3.53
C VAL A 215 -2.62 4.29 -2.53
N PHE A 216 -2.02 3.98 -1.38
CA PHE A 216 -2.60 3.18 -0.32
C PHE A 216 -2.05 3.55 1.07
N GLY A 217 -2.57 2.94 2.11
CA GLY A 217 -2.07 3.12 3.47
C GLY A 217 -2.14 4.58 3.92
N ARG A 218 -1.07 5.11 4.49
CA ARG A 218 -0.97 6.51 4.94
C ARG A 218 -0.41 7.45 3.87
N GLY A 219 -0.79 7.25 2.60
CA GLY A 219 -0.25 8.02 1.46
C GLY A 219 1.02 7.41 0.88
N ARG A 220 1.14 6.08 0.89
CA ARG A 220 2.23 5.38 0.21
C ARG A 220 1.87 5.12 -1.24
N VAL A 221 2.78 5.40 -2.14
CA VAL A 221 2.70 5.10 -3.57
C VAL A 221 3.43 3.78 -3.81
N LEU A 222 2.73 2.76 -4.29
CA LEU A 222 3.35 1.49 -4.66
C LEU A 222 4.29 1.65 -5.85
N GLY A 223 3.80 2.37 -6.84
CA GLY A 223 4.51 2.65 -8.09
C GLY A 223 3.75 3.65 -8.93
N SER A 224 4.43 4.13 -9.97
CA SER A 224 3.86 5.00 -10.99
C SER A 224 4.25 4.49 -12.36
N TRP A 225 3.31 4.53 -13.28
CA TRP A 225 3.44 3.99 -14.63
C TRP A 225 2.97 5.04 -15.64
N ASN A 226 3.76 5.25 -16.69
CA ASN A 226 3.25 5.96 -17.84
C ASN A 226 1.95 5.29 -18.31
N LEU A 227 0.93 6.07 -18.60
CA LEU A 227 -0.42 5.57 -18.84
C LEU A 227 -0.48 4.54 -19.98
N GLN A 228 0.27 4.76 -21.04
CA GLN A 228 0.33 3.87 -22.20
C GLN A 228 1.15 2.61 -21.97
N LYS A 229 1.96 2.56 -20.90
CA LYS A 229 2.78 1.39 -20.52
C LYS A 229 2.18 0.56 -19.40
N LEU A 230 1.12 1.06 -18.76
CA LEU A 230 0.41 0.33 -17.72
C LEU A 230 -0.56 -0.65 -18.38
N ASP A 231 -0.09 -1.84 -18.69
CA ASP A 231 -0.92 -2.91 -19.24
C ASP A 231 -1.79 -3.57 -18.16
N ASP A 232 -2.71 -4.44 -18.58
CA ASP A 232 -3.65 -5.11 -17.68
C ASP A 232 -2.94 -6.05 -16.69
N THR A 233 -1.81 -6.64 -17.07
CA THR A 233 -1.00 -7.52 -16.22
C THR A 233 -0.36 -6.71 -15.10
N SER A 234 0.32 -5.62 -15.41
CA SER A 234 0.96 -4.74 -14.42
C SER A 234 -0.07 -4.14 -13.45
N LEU A 235 -1.25 -3.77 -13.96
CA LEU A 235 -2.36 -3.27 -13.14
C LEU A 235 -2.87 -4.33 -12.16
N GLU A 236 -3.05 -5.57 -12.66
CA GLU A 236 -3.47 -6.71 -11.84
C GLU A 236 -2.42 -7.07 -10.78
N GLU A 237 -1.14 -7.19 -11.17
CA GLU A 237 -0.05 -7.46 -10.24
C GLU A 237 0.01 -6.43 -9.11
N ALA A 238 -0.12 -5.14 -9.41
CA ALA A 238 -0.14 -4.08 -8.41
C ALA A 238 -1.34 -4.22 -7.45
N CYS A 239 -2.54 -4.49 -7.98
CA CYS A 239 -3.73 -4.71 -7.18
C CYS A 239 -3.61 -5.96 -6.32
N MET A 240 -3.18 -7.09 -6.89
CA MET A 240 -3.03 -8.36 -6.19
C MET A 240 -1.95 -8.31 -5.11
N PHE A 241 -0.85 -7.59 -5.34
CA PHE A 241 0.15 -7.34 -4.32
C PHE A 241 -0.46 -6.62 -3.11
N LEU A 242 -1.24 -5.57 -3.33
CA LEU A 242 -1.79 -4.74 -2.25
C LEU A 242 -2.92 -5.43 -1.47
N VAL A 243 -3.76 -6.24 -2.13
CA VAL A 243 -4.84 -7.00 -1.46
C VAL A 243 -4.36 -8.34 -0.91
N GLY A 244 -3.19 -8.81 -1.32
CA GLY A 244 -2.58 -10.02 -0.82
C GLY A 244 -2.15 -9.91 0.64
N ARG A 245 -1.83 -11.06 1.25
CA ARG A 245 -1.33 -11.11 2.63
C ARG A 245 -0.01 -10.36 2.76
N CYS A 246 0.15 -9.61 3.84
CA CYS A 246 1.41 -8.95 4.14
C CYS A 246 2.47 -9.99 4.56
N SER A 247 3.34 -10.37 3.63
CA SER A 247 4.42 -11.33 3.87
C SER A 247 5.64 -10.69 4.55
N CYS A 248 5.88 -9.40 4.29
CA CYS A 248 6.95 -8.63 4.91
C CYS A 248 6.37 -7.47 5.73
N ARG A 249 6.60 -7.51 7.06
CA ARG A 249 6.12 -6.49 7.99
C ARG A 249 6.94 -5.20 7.96
N MET A 250 8.15 -5.26 7.44
CA MET A 250 9.05 -4.12 7.40
C MET A 250 8.74 -3.25 6.18
N LYS A 251 8.37 -1.98 6.43
CA LYS A 251 8.05 -1.01 5.39
C LYS A 251 9.14 -0.90 4.31
N ASN A 252 10.40 -0.85 4.73
CA ASN A 252 11.53 -0.63 3.82
C ASN A 252 11.85 -1.83 2.90
N GLU A 253 11.33 -3.00 3.22
CA GLU A 253 11.43 -4.20 2.37
C GLU A 253 10.30 -4.28 1.34
N ASN A 254 9.30 -3.39 1.46
CA ASN A 254 8.19 -3.29 0.53
C ASN A 254 8.44 -2.15 -0.48
N PRO A 255 8.04 -2.33 -1.74
CA PRO A 255 8.23 -1.30 -2.77
C PRO A 255 7.46 -0.02 -2.46
N GLY A 256 7.91 1.09 -3.07
CA GLY A 256 7.21 2.36 -3.05
C GLY A 256 7.87 3.43 -2.21
N TRP A 257 7.21 4.58 -2.16
CA TRP A 257 7.61 5.79 -1.43
C TRP A 257 6.36 6.50 -0.91
N ASP A 258 6.54 7.42 0.03
CA ASP A 258 5.42 8.15 0.61
C ASP A 258 5.26 9.53 -0.04
N ILE A 259 4.05 10.09 -0.02
CA ILE A 259 3.78 11.49 -0.34
C ILE A 259 3.59 12.28 0.95
N LEU A 260 3.77 13.61 0.84
CA LEU A 260 3.50 14.52 1.96
C LEU A 260 2.00 14.60 2.22
N MET A 261 1.57 14.19 3.41
CA MET A 261 0.19 14.22 3.87
C MET A 261 0.08 15.01 5.18
N ASN A 262 -0.87 15.92 5.27
CA ASN A 262 -1.15 16.69 6.48
C ASN A 262 -2.35 16.07 7.24
N VAL A 263 -2.18 14.86 7.74
CA VAL A 263 -3.22 14.06 8.38
C VAL A 263 -2.74 13.56 9.73
N ASP A 264 -3.53 13.80 10.77
CA ASP A 264 -3.38 13.15 12.07
C ASP A 264 -3.96 11.73 11.97
N TRP A 265 -3.16 10.80 11.46
CA TRP A 265 -3.61 9.44 11.16
C TRP A 265 -4.19 8.71 12.38
N PRO A 266 -3.57 8.73 13.58
CA PRO A 266 -4.16 8.09 14.75
C PRO A 266 -5.58 8.57 15.03
N LYS A 267 -5.76 9.88 15.14
CA LYS A 267 -7.06 10.50 15.38
C LYS A 267 -8.07 10.26 14.26
N ALA A 268 -7.63 10.34 13.01
CA ALA A 268 -8.49 10.14 11.84
C ALA A 268 -8.96 8.68 11.72
N LEU A 269 -8.09 7.72 12.06
CA LEU A 269 -8.43 6.31 12.08
C LEU A 269 -9.43 5.96 13.18
N GLU A 270 -9.23 6.47 14.40
CA GLU A 270 -10.20 6.34 15.49
C GLU A 270 -11.57 6.86 15.06
N ALA A 271 -11.65 8.09 14.57
CA ALA A 271 -12.88 8.71 14.10
C ALA A 271 -13.56 7.97 12.94
N SER A 272 -12.81 7.33 12.06
CA SER A 272 -13.36 6.53 10.96
C SER A 272 -13.92 5.19 11.42
N GLY A 273 -13.38 4.62 12.50
CA GLY A 273 -13.89 3.41 13.16
C GLY A 273 -15.19 3.65 13.91
N GLU A 274 -15.32 4.77 14.61
CA GLU A 274 -16.51 5.14 15.39
C GLU A 274 -17.75 5.37 14.52
N LYS A 275 -17.60 5.89 13.32
CA LYS A 275 -18.72 6.07 12.35
C LYS A 275 -19.46 4.78 12.00
N LYS A 276 -18.89 3.61 12.30
CA LYS A 276 -19.51 2.30 12.11
C LYS A 276 -20.28 1.77 13.31
N ALA A 277 -20.04 2.30 14.50
CA ALA A 277 -20.74 1.91 15.72
C ALA A 277 -22.16 2.49 15.80
N SER A 278 -22.60 3.35 14.88
CA SER A 278 -24.00 3.77 14.79
C SER A 278 -24.86 2.60 14.33
N PRO A 279 -25.97 2.29 15.03
CA PRO A 279 -26.75 1.08 14.77
C PRO A 279 -27.29 1.08 13.34
N VAL A 280 -26.95 0.03 12.60
CA VAL A 280 -27.64 -0.33 11.37
C VAL A 280 -29.13 -0.49 11.72
N LEU A 281 -29.98 0.35 11.15
CA LEU A 281 -31.41 0.14 11.12
C LEU A 281 -31.68 -1.32 10.71
N GLU A 282 -32.36 -2.05 11.61
CA GLU A 282 -32.74 -3.45 11.37
C GLU A 282 -33.38 -3.57 9.98
N ALA A 283 -32.76 -4.41 9.15
CA ALA A 283 -33.39 -4.82 7.90
C ALA A 283 -34.69 -5.55 8.22
N PRO A 284 -35.79 -5.32 7.48
CA PRO A 284 -37.04 -6.01 7.71
C PRO A 284 -36.83 -7.51 7.58
N LYS A 285 -37.27 -8.27 8.58
CA LYS A 285 -37.27 -9.72 8.58
C LYS A 285 -38.02 -10.22 7.33
N ALA A 286 -37.27 -10.68 6.33
CA ALA A 286 -37.84 -11.42 5.22
C ALA A 286 -38.39 -12.72 5.79
N ALA A 287 -39.69 -12.95 5.60
CA ALA A 287 -40.39 -14.18 5.94
C ALA A 287 -39.70 -15.36 5.23
N VAL A 288 -39.22 -16.32 5.99
CA VAL A 288 -38.69 -17.57 5.47
C VAL A 288 -39.86 -18.39 4.94
N ALA A 289 -40.02 -18.43 3.61
CA ALA A 289 -40.83 -19.43 2.95
C ALA A 289 -40.06 -20.76 2.95
N GLN A 290 -40.61 -21.77 3.58
CA GLN A 290 -40.10 -23.13 3.51
C GLN A 290 -40.22 -23.66 2.07
N PRO A 291 -39.18 -24.26 1.49
CA PRO A 291 -39.32 -25.00 0.25
C PRO A 291 -39.89 -26.40 0.53
N GLU A 292 -40.96 -26.71 -0.13
CA GLU A 292 -41.54 -28.06 -0.25
C GLU A 292 -40.50 -29.03 -0.84
N SER A 293 -40.39 -30.19 -0.23
CA SER A 293 -39.57 -31.30 -0.67
C SER A 293 -40.13 -31.92 -1.96
N VAL A 294 -39.45 -31.77 -3.07
CA VAL A 294 -39.63 -32.58 -4.27
C VAL A 294 -38.63 -33.72 -4.25
N VAL A 295 -39.15 -34.93 -4.07
CA VAL A 295 -38.40 -36.19 -4.23
C VAL A 295 -38.26 -36.46 -5.73
N THR A 296 -37.05 -36.50 -6.23
CA THR A 296 -36.76 -37.07 -7.56
C THR A 296 -35.62 -38.10 -7.43
N HIS A 297 -35.95 -39.31 -7.79
CA HIS A 297 -34.99 -40.43 -7.97
C HIS A 297 -34.09 -40.14 -9.17
N SER A 298 -32.82 -40.39 -9.02
CA SER A 298 -31.93 -40.69 -10.17
C SER A 298 -30.76 -41.57 -9.72
N GLU A 299 -30.53 -42.56 -10.52
CA GLU A 299 -29.53 -43.62 -10.46
C GLU A 299 -28.07 -43.11 -10.57
N PRO A 300 -27.10 -43.99 -10.23
CA PRO A 300 -25.71 -43.58 -10.08
C PRO A 300 -24.91 -43.64 -11.37
N ALA A 301 -24.05 -42.67 -11.58
CA ALA A 301 -23.04 -42.71 -12.63
C ALA A 301 -21.67 -42.27 -12.11
N GLY A 302 -20.72 -43.19 -12.22
CA GLY A 302 -19.35 -42.93 -12.67
C GLY A 302 -18.40 -42.31 -11.69
N GLU A 303 -17.56 -43.13 -11.08
CA GLU A 303 -16.32 -42.78 -10.42
C GLU A 303 -15.37 -41.99 -11.33
N SER A 304 -14.82 -40.89 -10.86
CA SER A 304 -13.66 -40.24 -11.44
C SER A 304 -12.42 -40.44 -10.57
N PRO A 305 -11.23 -40.69 -11.14
CA PRO A 305 -10.07 -41.15 -10.41
C PRO A 305 -9.41 -40.06 -9.55
N SER A 306 -9.02 -40.49 -8.36
CA SER A 306 -8.36 -39.74 -7.31
C SER A 306 -7.01 -39.15 -7.70
N HIS A 307 -6.79 -37.89 -7.33
CA HIS A 307 -5.56 -37.09 -7.46
C HIS A 307 -4.48 -37.47 -6.44
N GLU A 308 -4.18 -38.74 -6.25
CA GLU A 308 -3.15 -39.19 -5.28
C GLU A 308 -1.73 -39.36 -5.84
N ILE A 309 -1.51 -39.15 -7.13
CA ILE A 309 -0.22 -39.47 -7.78
C ILE A 309 0.78 -38.30 -7.79
N ALA A 310 0.35 -37.05 -7.51
CA ALA A 310 1.22 -35.88 -7.62
C ALA A 310 2.13 -35.64 -6.41
N GLN A 311 1.71 -36.01 -5.21
CA GLN A 311 2.51 -35.74 -3.98
C GLN A 311 3.66 -36.73 -3.78
N GLY A 312 3.55 -37.96 -4.24
CA GLY A 312 4.61 -38.97 -4.12
C GLY A 312 5.85 -38.70 -4.98
N ARG A 313 5.70 -38.02 -6.13
CA ARG A 313 6.82 -37.72 -7.05
C ARG A 313 7.72 -36.59 -6.56
N VAL A 314 7.17 -35.58 -5.89
CA VAL A 314 7.96 -34.45 -5.36
C VAL A 314 8.84 -34.92 -4.20
N LEU A 315 8.36 -35.78 -3.33
CA LEU A 315 9.14 -36.35 -2.22
C LEU A 315 10.29 -37.25 -2.68
N LEU A 316 10.11 -38.02 -3.75
CA LEU A 316 11.17 -38.87 -4.30
C LEU A 316 12.31 -38.08 -4.98
N ILE A 317 12.01 -36.97 -5.65
CA ILE A 317 13.01 -36.11 -6.28
C ILE A 317 13.86 -35.40 -5.19
N SER A 318 13.25 -34.95 -4.11
CA SER A 318 13.96 -34.29 -3.00
C SER A 318 14.92 -35.24 -2.27
N ALA A 319 14.51 -36.50 -2.04
CA ALA A 319 15.33 -37.51 -1.39
C ALA A 319 16.53 -37.91 -2.26
N SER A 320 16.35 -38.01 -3.59
CA SER A 320 17.41 -38.36 -4.53
C SER A 320 18.48 -37.28 -4.64
N LEU A 321 18.09 -36.01 -4.60
CA LEU A 321 19.03 -34.89 -4.64
C LEU A 321 19.89 -34.81 -3.36
N LEU A 322 19.27 -35.09 -2.20
CA LEU A 322 19.97 -35.10 -0.90
C LEU A 322 21.01 -36.23 -0.83
N LEU A 323 20.69 -37.42 -1.35
CA LEU A 323 21.62 -38.55 -1.39
C LEU A 323 22.80 -38.27 -2.33
N ALA A 324 22.58 -37.59 -3.45
CA ALA A 324 23.64 -37.20 -4.38
C ALA A 324 24.61 -36.18 -3.74
N VAL A 325 24.12 -35.21 -3.00
CA VAL A 325 24.95 -34.21 -2.28
C VAL A 325 25.77 -34.86 -1.20
N VAL A 326 25.18 -35.77 -0.41
CA VAL A 326 25.90 -36.51 0.66
C VAL A 326 26.98 -37.41 0.06
N ALA A 327 26.70 -38.10 -1.03
CA ALA A 327 27.68 -38.96 -1.74
C ALA A 327 28.84 -38.12 -2.33
N PHE A 328 28.56 -36.92 -2.85
CA PHE A 328 29.57 -35.99 -3.34
C PHE A 328 30.48 -35.46 -2.22
N LEU A 329 29.93 -35.14 -1.08
CA LEU A 329 30.68 -34.65 0.09
C LEU A 329 31.54 -35.73 0.72
N LEU A 330 31.09 -36.99 0.72
CA LEU A 330 31.88 -38.13 1.20
C LEU A 330 33.02 -38.49 0.27
N ARG A 331 32.87 -38.33 -1.05
CA ARG A 331 33.95 -38.54 -2.04
C ARG A 331 35.06 -37.51 -1.96
N LYS A 332 34.83 -36.32 -1.44
CA LYS A 332 35.82 -35.24 -1.30
C LYS A 332 36.70 -35.38 -0.04
N LYS A 333 36.40 -36.37 0.83
CA LYS A 333 37.11 -36.64 2.09
C LYS A 333 37.91 -37.94 2.10
N ALA A 334 37.88 -38.68 1.01
CA ALA A 334 38.75 -39.83 0.71
C ALA A 334 39.78 -39.42 -0.36
#